data_d69bc42c41f6df9e7ff4e67dc4aa9be9
#
_entry.id   d69bc42c41f6df9e7ff4e67dc4aa9be9
#
_cell.length_a   1.000
_cell.length_b   1.000
_cell.length_c   1.000
_cell.angle_alpha   90.00
_cell.angle_beta   90.00
_cell.angle_gamma   90.00
#
_symmetry.space_group_name_H-M   'P 1'
#
loop_
_entity.id
_entity.type
_entity.pdbx_description
1 polymer ?
#
loop_
_entity_poly.entity_id
_entity_poly.type
_entity_poly.pdbx_seq_one_letter_code
_entity_poly.pdbx_strand_id
1 'polypeptide(L)'
;MVKAMPEDIKQEANKVVNVDFTGQEQWRNDLKLDGNGGIRKDSVVNIQLLLDNDPAFANVIAWDDFSEMLIKTKGVKGLPIRKGFWTDEDDAVVRSYMEHKHNLLFSKQNEQDAMVVVGKEHSINPVKDWIEAEKWDGTPRAERYFIDYLGAENNEYTRAVTRKWLAGAVKRVYQPGCKFELVPILEGKQGLGKSTAARNLFPKKFSDSLKSMGKTDEDYKKLQGNWIMELGELSAMKKTEIESAKSFISAQSDSYRGSYSHYVYPHLRKCVFIGSTNQQDYLKDATGERRFFPIRCGVTKPTKTVWRNEESVPKINHDIHQVLAEVKTWVDAGESVFADDKLMQLAKPYQQEAETVDPMKEAIEDFLNMKVPSNWEKLSLSLKASFFHTHIDHNGDVATWLQQHLDAGELQPLQQTTTREIMEVVFDKSVDRYLMGRTGSEAKRIKLIMDNMDGWDRERVRINGQRSRGYVRK
;
A
#
# COMPACT_ATOMS: atom_id res chain seq x y z
N MET A 1 16.19 17.55 75.31
CA MET A 1 14.74 17.86 75.41
C MET A 1 14.40 18.81 74.26
N VAL A 2 13.77 18.33 73.24
CA VAL A 2 13.24 19.19 72.16
C VAL A 2 11.94 19.79 72.71
N LYS A 3 11.90 21.13 72.86
CA LYS A 3 10.68 21.86 73.28
C LYS A 3 9.58 21.59 72.24
N ALA A 4 8.43 21.09 72.72
CA ALA A 4 7.22 20.94 71.88
C ALA A 4 6.83 22.35 71.35
N MET A 5 6.48 22.41 70.10
CA MET A 5 6.01 23.62 69.41
C MET A 5 4.72 24.08 70.05
N PRO A 6 4.50 25.35 70.34
CA PRO A 6 3.27 25.87 70.92
C PRO A 6 2.05 25.56 70.11
N GLU A 7 0.89 25.27 70.75
CA GLU A 7 -0.31 24.83 70.03
C GLU A 7 -0.94 25.91 69.15
N ASP A 8 -0.74 27.16 69.42
CA ASP A 8 -1.14 28.31 68.63
C ASP A 8 -0.39 28.34 67.24
N ILE A 9 0.92 27.97 67.22
CA ILE A 9 1.66 27.84 65.98
C ILE A 9 1.21 26.60 65.20
N LYS A 10 0.80 25.53 65.87
CA LYS A 10 0.22 24.37 65.19
C LYS A 10 -1.15 24.66 64.58
N GLN A 11 -1.96 25.53 65.23
CA GLN A 11 -3.25 25.94 64.70
C GLN A 11 -3.14 26.93 63.54
N GLU A 12 -2.13 27.81 63.51
CA GLU A 12 -1.87 28.67 62.36
C GLU A 12 -1.26 27.90 61.17
N ALA A 13 -0.44 26.90 61.43
CA ALA A 13 0.10 26.03 60.36
C ALA A 13 -0.95 25.13 59.70
N ASN A 14 -2.08 24.87 60.38
CA ASN A 14 -3.20 24.09 59.88
C ASN A 14 -4.32 24.92 59.23
N LYS A 15 -4.21 26.24 59.16
CA LYS A 15 -5.07 27.05 58.28
C LYS A 15 -4.70 26.78 56.83
N VAL A 16 -5.33 25.79 56.25
CA VAL A 16 -5.42 25.65 54.79
C VAL A 16 -6.11 26.94 54.32
N VAL A 17 -5.33 27.86 53.78
CA VAL A 17 -5.88 29.01 53.07
C VAL A 17 -6.50 28.45 51.82
N ASN A 18 -7.81 28.22 51.84
CA ASN A 18 -8.59 27.97 50.63
C ASN A 18 -8.53 29.25 49.78
N VAL A 19 -7.58 29.33 48.87
CA VAL A 19 -7.56 30.40 47.89
C VAL A 19 -8.54 30.03 46.82
N ASP A 20 -9.70 30.69 46.80
CA ASP A 20 -10.65 30.59 45.69
C ASP A 20 -10.09 31.35 44.50
N PHE A 21 -9.66 30.64 43.47
CA PHE A 21 -9.26 31.21 42.20
C PHE A 21 -10.49 31.61 41.40
N THR A 22 -10.47 32.82 40.85
CA THR A 22 -11.56 33.36 40.03
C THR A 22 -11.03 33.72 38.60
N GLY A 23 -11.95 33.80 37.66
CA GLY A 23 -11.61 34.17 36.30
C GLY A 23 -10.78 33.08 35.57
N GLN A 24 -9.72 33.46 34.88
CA GLN A 24 -8.90 32.54 34.05
C GLN A 24 -8.16 31.47 34.83
N GLU A 25 -8.01 31.58 36.14
CA GLU A 25 -7.34 30.61 37.02
C GLU A 25 -8.31 29.70 37.78
N GLN A 26 -9.60 29.77 37.54
CA GLN A 26 -10.64 28.98 38.26
C GLN A 26 -10.37 27.47 38.22
N TRP A 27 -9.73 26.97 37.12
CA TRP A 27 -9.34 25.56 36.98
C TRP A 27 -8.42 25.05 38.10
N ARG A 28 -7.71 25.96 38.80
CA ARG A 28 -6.84 25.62 39.93
C ARG A 28 -7.62 25.09 41.13
N ASN A 29 -8.91 25.42 41.23
CA ASN A 29 -9.80 24.92 42.32
C ASN A 29 -10.09 23.42 42.14
N ASP A 30 -9.89 22.86 40.93
CA ASP A 30 -10.09 21.45 40.61
C ASP A 30 -8.85 20.58 40.90
N LEU A 31 -7.71 21.21 41.23
CA LEU A 31 -6.47 20.49 41.53
C LEU A 31 -6.66 19.61 42.79
N LYS A 32 -6.22 18.38 42.71
CA LYS A 32 -6.19 17.43 43.83
C LYS A 32 -5.02 17.76 44.73
N LEU A 33 -5.30 17.98 46.01
CA LEU A 33 -4.31 18.31 47.04
C LEU A 33 -3.88 17.07 47.80
N ASP A 34 -2.69 17.08 48.34
CA ASP A 34 -2.17 16.10 49.30
C ASP A 34 -2.64 16.41 50.73
N GLY A 35 -2.26 15.58 51.70
CA GLY A 35 -2.65 15.75 53.12
C GLY A 35 -2.08 17.00 53.78
N ASN A 36 -1.11 17.70 53.15
CA ASN A 36 -0.48 18.91 53.64
C ASN A 36 -0.97 20.18 52.90
N GLY A 37 -1.96 20.03 52.00
CA GLY A 37 -2.48 21.13 51.19
C GLY A 37 -1.66 21.48 49.97
N GLY A 38 -0.60 20.72 49.65
CA GLY A 38 0.18 20.86 48.42
C GLY A 38 -0.48 20.16 47.21
N ILE A 39 -0.10 20.56 46.02
CA ILE A 39 -0.60 19.89 44.80
C ILE A 39 -0.11 18.43 44.78
N ARG A 40 -1.02 17.50 44.62
CA ARG A 40 -0.72 16.06 44.58
C ARG A 40 0.09 15.69 43.36
N LYS A 41 1.35 15.26 43.54
CA LYS A 41 2.34 15.03 42.48
C LYS A 41 2.09 13.77 41.64
N ASP A 42 1.40 12.77 42.20
CA ASP A 42 1.08 11.49 41.54
C ASP A 42 -0.29 11.49 40.83
N SER A 43 -0.98 12.63 40.81
CA SER A 43 -2.28 12.77 40.18
C SER A 43 -2.17 13.04 38.69
N VAL A 44 -2.60 12.06 37.84
CA VAL A 44 -2.74 12.23 36.41
C VAL A 44 -3.68 13.37 36.04
N VAL A 45 -4.76 13.56 36.83
CA VAL A 45 -5.72 14.66 36.63
C VAL A 45 -5.07 16.04 36.83
N ASN A 46 -4.17 16.19 37.81
CA ASN A 46 -3.46 17.45 37.98
C ASN A 46 -2.55 17.77 36.82
N ILE A 47 -1.92 16.74 36.26
CA ILE A 47 -1.05 16.92 35.07
C ILE A 47 -1.92 17.35 33.86
N GLN A 48 -3.08 16.74 33.66
CA GLN A 48 -4.03 17.12 32.60
C GLN A 48 -4.44 18.58 32.76
N LEU A 49 -4.92 18.99 33.94
CA LEU A 49 -5.32 20.37 34.22
C LEU A 49 -4.19 21.38 33.95
N LEU A 50 -2.94 21.04 34.31
CA LEU A 50 -1.79 21.89 34.07
C LEU A 50 -1.45 21.98 32.57
N LEU A 51 -1.49 20.86 31.84
CA LEU A 51 -1.20 20.82 30.40
C LEU A 51 -2.23 21.60 29.57
N ASP A 52 -3.50 21.55 29.98
CA ASP A 52 -4.60 22.23 29.28
C ASP A 52 -4.63 23.73 29.55
N ASN A 53 -4.29 24.14 30.78
CA ASN A 53 -4.51 25.51 31.23
C ASN A 53 -3.23 26.34 31.35
N ASP A 54 -2.02 25.72 31.46
CA ASP A 54 -0.79 26.49 31.47
C ASP A 54 -0.58 27.19 30.12
N PRO A 55 -0.37 28.51 30.10
CA PRO A 55 -0.21 29.29 28.88
C PRO A 55 0.88 28.77 27.92
N ALA A 56 1.88 28.02 28.40
CA ALA A 56 2.88 27.42 27.54
C ALA A 56 2.35 26.23 26.75
N PHE A 57 1.48 25.41 27.35
CA PHE A 57 1.03 24.13 26.77
C PHE A 57 -0.41 24.15 26.28
N ALA A 58 -1.22 25.11 26.67
CA ALA A 58 -2.60 25.25 26.23
C ALA A 58 -2.71 25.16 24.69
N ASN A 59 -3.48 24.20 24.20
CA ASN A 59 -3.66 23.88 22.78
C ASN A 59 -2.36 23.50 22.03
N VAL A 60 -1.34 23.01 22.73
CA VAL A 60 -0.11 22.49 22.09
C VAL A 60 -0.24 21.00 21.80
N ILE A 61 -0.76 20.24 22.74
CA ILE A 61 -0.86 18.79 22.70
C ILE A 61 -2.15 18.39 22.00
N ALA A 62 -2.04 17.55 20.97
CA ALA A 62 -3.19 16.99 20.27
C ALA A 62 -2.90 15.54 19.83
N TRP A 63 -3.95 14.81 19.53
CA TRP A 63 -3.86 13.48 18.92
C TRP A 63 -4.17 13.55 17.44
N ASP A 64 -3.25 13.09 16.61
CA ASP A 64 -3.53 12.88 15.18
C ASP A 64 -4.26 11.55 15.01
N ASP A 65 -5.57 11.58 14.80
CA ASP A 65 -6.40 10.38 14.60
C ASP A 65 -6.02 9.60 13.35
N PHE A 66 -5.42 10.26 12.37
CA PHE A 66 -4.97 9.57 11.17
C PHE A 66 -3.71 8.74 11.44
N SER A 67 -2.70 9.33 12.08
CA SER A 67 -1.44 8.67 12.42
C SER A 67 -1.52 7.83 13.70
N GLU A 68 -2.55 8.04 14.55
CA GLU A 68 -2.66 7.46 15.89
C GLU A 68 -1.44 7.79 16.75
N MET A 69 -1.06 9.07 16.75
CA MET A 69 0.13 9.58 17.47
C MET A 69 -0.15 10.92 18.12
N LEU A 70 0.54 11.17 19.25
CA LEU A 70 0.60 12.50 19.84
C LEU A 70 1.39 13.45 18.94
N ILE A 71 0.90 14.68 18.82
CA ILE A 71 1.51 15.75 18.04
C ILE A 71 1.51 17.08 18.80
N LYS A 72 2.41 17.95 18.38
CA LYS A 72 2.45 19.36 18.77
C LYS A 72 1.84 20.19 17.65
N THR A 73 0.75 20.88 17.93
CA THR A 73 0.03 21.73 16.95
C THR A 73 0.80 23.00 16.63
N LYS A 74 1.58 23.48 17.59
CA LYS A 74 2.42 24.69 17.50
C LYS A 74 3.71 24.53 18.30
N GLY A 75 4.67 25.41 18.10
CA GLY A 75 5.85 25.52 18.98
C GLY A 75 5.53 26.26 20.27
N VAL A 76 6.35 26.07 21.30
CA VAL A 76 6.25 26.76 22.60
C VAL A 76 7.36 27.79 22.70
N LYS A 77 6.96 29.05 22.92
CA LYS A 77 7.93 30.15 23.03
C LYS A 77 8.81 29.98 24.28
N GLY A 78 10.11 30.06 24.10
CA GLY A 78 11.10 29.91 25.18
C GLY A 78 11.44 28.45 25.53
N LEU A 79 10.82 27.48 24.93
CA LEU A 79 11.16 26.06 25.07
C LEU A 79 11.58 25.45 23.72
N PRO A 80 12.40 24.38 23.70
CA PRO A 80 12.84 23.73 22.46
C PRO A 80 11.73 22.85 21.82
N ILE A 81 10.48 23.14 22.09
CA ILE A 81 9.30 22.42 21.56
C ILE A 81 8.87 23.07 20.25
N ARG A 82 8.86 22.28 19.15
CA ARG A 82 8.48 22.72 17.81
C ARG A 82 7.30 21.89 17.29
N LYS A 83 6.47 22.50 16.42
CA LYS A 83 5.37 21.80 15.74
C LYS A 83 5.84 20.50 15.09
N GLY A 84 5.11 19.38 15.28
CA GLY A 84 5.41 18.07 14.70
C GLY A 84 4.99 16.92 15.62
N PHE A 85 5.52 15.72 15.38
CA PHE A 85 5.28 14.57 16.26
C PHE A 85 5.90 14.80 17.65
N TRP A 86 5.21 14.25 18.67
CA TRP A 86 5.73 14.24 20.02
C TRP A 86 6.92 13.29 20.15
N THR A 87 7.93 13.68 20.94
CA THR A 87 9.17 12.92 21.10
C THR A 87 9.53 12.75 22.58
N ASP A 88 10.43 11.81 22.91
CA ASP A 88 10.95 11.63 24.28
C ASP A 88 11.68 12.90 24.79
N GLU A 89 12.24 13.74 23.90
CA GLU A 89 12.84 15.01 24.27
C GLU A 89 11.79 16.01 24.76
N ASP A 90 10.60 16.01 24.13
CA ASP A 90 9.50 16.86 24.54
C ASP A 90 9.00 16.49 25.95
N ASP A 91 8.89 15.17 26.28
CA ASP A 91 8.59 14.71 27.63
C ASP A 91 9.58 15.27 28.65
N ALA A 92 10.88 15.23 28.36
CA ALA A 92 11.91 15.74 29.27
C ALA A 92 11.78 17.25 29.48
N VAL A 93 11.49 18.00 28.42
CA VAL A 93 11.29 19.46 28.48
C VAL A 93 10.06 19.81 29.30
N VAL A 94 8.96 19.10 29.11
CA VAL A 94 7.73 19.33 29.90
C VAL A 94 7.96 19.06 31.38
N ARG A 95 8.60 17.94 31.75
CA ARG A 95 8.90 17.66 33.16
C ARG A 95 9.78 18.71 33.80
N SER A 96 10.85 19.12 33.11
CA SER A 96 11.75 20.16 33.59
C SER A 96 11.03 21.50 33.79
N TYR A 97 10.14 21.86 32.85
CA TYR A 97 9.33 23.07 32.95
C TYR A 97 8.36 23.01 34.15
N MET A 98 7.66 21.87 34.33
CA MET A 98 6.72 21.69 35.41
C MET A 98 7.40 21.71 36.79
N GLU A 99 8.57 21.11 36.90
CA GLU A 99 9.38 21.17 38.12
C GLU A 99 9.83 22.61 38.40
N HIS A 100 10.35 23.32 37.44
CA HIS A 100 10.88 24.67 37.60
C HIS A 100 9.78 25.72 37.90
N LYS A 101 8.65 25.65 37.19
CA LYS A 101 7.58 26.64 37.27
C LYS A 101 6.57 26.35 38.38
N HIS A 102 6.20 25.09 38.56
CA HIS A 102 5.15 24.67 39.46
C HIS A 102 5.67 23.90 40.70
N ASN A 103 6.96 23.67 40.82
CA ASN A 103 7.61 22.83 41.84
C ASN A 103 6.99 21.41 41.90
N LEU A 104 6.65 20.85 40.70
CA LEU A 104 5.99 19.57 40.55
C LEU A 104 6.84 18.63 39.69
N LEU A 105 7.31 17.55 40.30
CA LEU A 105 8.02 16.48 39.60
C LEU A 105 7.11 15.28 39.43
N PHE A 106 6.70 15.00 38.20
CA PHE A 106 5.87 13.85 37.83
C PHE A 106 6.70 12.63 37.47
N SER A 107 6.13 11.44 37.65
CA SER A 107 6.68 10.25 37.04
C SER A 107 6.47 10.29 35.52
N LYS A 108 7.41 9.72 34.74
CA LYS A 108 7.28 9.63 33.29
C LYS A 108 5.97 8.94 32.87
N GLN A 109 5.56 7.90 33.59
CA GLN A 109 4.34 7.17 33.31
C GLN A 109 3.08 8.05 33.47
N ASN A 110 2.96 8.76 34.60
CA ASN A 110 1.78 9.62 34.87
C ASN A 110 1.70 10.78 33.86
N GLU A 111 2.85 11.32 33.44
CA GLU A 111 2.91 12.34 32.41
C GLU A 111 2.43 11.81 31.06
N GLN A 112 2.92 10.64 30.62
CA GLN A 112 2.53 10.03 29.35
C GLN A 112 1.05 9.65 29.36
N ASP A 113 0.51 9.13 30.48
CA ASP A 113 -0.90 8.83 30.62
C ASP A 113 -1.76 10.12 30.52
N ALA A 114 -1.34 11.21 31.17
CA ALA A 114 -2.00 12.51 31.07
C ALA A 114 -1.97 13.07 29.65
N MET A 115 -0.81 13.01 28.98
CA MET A 115 -0.66 13.49 27.61
C MET A 115 -1.54 12.75 26.62
N VAL A 116 -1.70 11.43 26.78
CA VAL A 116 -2.60 10.65 25.91
C VAL A 116 -4.05 11.11 26.10
N VAL A 117 -4.48 11.38 27.34
CA VAL A 117 -5.85 11.85 27.60
C VAL A 117 -6.06 13.25 27.03
N VAL A 118 -5.18 14.22 27.34
CA VAL A 118 -5.24 15.60 26.83
C VAL A 118 -5.19 15.57 25.28
N GLY A 119 -4.28 14.80 24.70
CA GLY A 119 -4.20 14.67 23.26
C GLY A 119 -5.49 14.16 22.63
N LYS A 120 -6.15 13.15 23.24
CA LYS A 120 -7.42 12.60 22.78
C LYS A 120 -8.58 13.58 22.89
N GLU A 121 -8.61 14.41 23.91
CA GLU A 121 -9.59 15.49 24.06
C GLU A 121 -9.44 16.55 22.97
N HIS A 122 -8.21 16.76 22.49
CA HIS A 122 -7.87 17.68 21.42
C HIS A 122 -7.53 16.95 20.10
N SER A 123 -8.28 15.89 19.77
CA SER A 123 -8.07 15.11 18.53
C SER A 123 -8.27 15.94 17.28
N ILE A 124 -7.37 15.77 16.30
CA ILE A 124 -7.48 16.34 14.96
C ILE A 124 -7.21 15.27 13.91
N ASN A 125 -7.71 15.48 12.70
CA ASN A 125 -7.39 14.60 11.58
C ASN A 125 -6.83 15.43 10.41
N PRO A 126 -5.51 15.59 10.32
CA PRO A 126 -4.89 16.45 9.31
C PRO A 126 -5.20 16.07 7.86
N VAL A 127 -5.56 14.80 7.60
CA VAL A 127 -5.93 14.36 6.25
C VAL A 127 -7.35 14.78 5.91
N LYS A 128 -8.30 14.70 6.86
CA LYS A 128 -9.66 15.23 6.66
C LYS A 128 -9.61 16.74 6.48
N ASP A 129 -8.85 17.44 7.34
CA ASP A 129 -8.68 18.90 7.26
C ASP A 129 -8.11 19.32 5.90
N TRP A 130 -7.18 18.51 5.34
CA TRP A 130 -6.59 18.74 4.02
C TRP A 130 -7.61 18.49 2.88
N ILE A 131 -8.43 17.47 2.97
CA ILE A 131 -9.48 17.15 1.98
C ILE A 131 -10.57 18.24 1.99
N GLU A 132 -10.90 18.75 3.16
CA GLU A 132 -11.99 19.72 3.40
C GLU A 132 -11.50 21.17 3.41
N ALA A 133 -10.22 21.42 3.08
CA ALA A 133 -9.63 22.77 3.12
C ALA A 133 -10.36 23.76 2.20
N GLU A 134 -10.94 23.29 1.10
CA GLU A 134 -11.71 24.10 0.16
C GLU A 134 -13.00 23.37 -0.23
N LYS A 135 -14.04 24.14 -0.58
CA LYS A 135 -15.26 23.59 -1.19
C LYS A 135 -15.04 23.43 -2.68
N TRP A 136 -15.57 22.37 -3.26
CA TRP A 136 -15.53 22.14 -4.70
C TRP A 136 -16.25 23.27 -5.46
N ASP A 137 -15.59 23.82 -6.46
CA ASP A 137 -16.09 24.92 -7.29
C ASP A 137 -17.03 24.48 -8.44
N GLY A 138 -17.32 23.15 -8.52
CA GLY A 138 -18.17 22.57 -9.56
C GLY A 138 -17.44 22.22 -10.86
N THR A 139 -16.13 22.50 -10.97
CA THR A 139 -15.36 22.18 -12.18
C THR A 139 -14.76 20.77 -12.08
N PRO A 140 -15.14 19.82 -12.96
CA PRO A 140 -14.60 18.47 -12.97
C PRO A 140 -13.12 18.45 -13.36
N ARG A 141 -12.25 17.87 -12.51
CA ARG A 141 -10.81 17.74 -12.78
C ARG A 141 -10.18 16.48 -12.21
N ALA A 142 -10.83 15.82 -11.24
CA ALA A 142 -10.24 14.72 -10.51
C ALA A 142 -9.97 13.49 -11.39
N GLU A 143 -10.87 13.10 -12.29
CA GLU A 143 -10.66 11.98 -13.21
C GLU A 143 -9.50 12.21 -14.19
N ARG A 144 -9.13 13.47 -14.40
CA ARG A 144 -8.05 13.87 -15.29
C ARG A 144 -6.72 14.06 -14.59
N TYR A 145 -6.61 13.76 -13.29
CA TYR A 145 -5.44 14.05 -12.49
C TYR A 145 -4.14 13.56 -13.14
N PHE A 146 -4.05 12.29 -13.48
CA PHE A 146 -2.85 11.74 -14.13
C PHE A 146 -2.69 12.21 -15.58
N ILE A 147 -3.79 12.49 -16.29
CA ILE A 147 -3.75 13.05 -17.65
C ILE A 147 -3.13 14.45 -17.62
N ASP A 148 -3.63 15.32 -16.75
CA ASP A 148 -3.23 16.73 -16.72
C ASP A 148 -1.83 16.93 -16.13
N TYR A 149 -1.45 16.14 -15.11
CA TYR A 149 -0.16 16.27 -14.44
C TYR A 149 0.97 15.42 -15.04
N LEU A 150 0.66 14.28 -15.62
CA LEU A 150 1.65 13.33 -16.12
C LEU A 150 1.57 13.08 -17.62
N GLY A 151 0.63 13.74 -18.31
CA GLY A 151 0.39 13.47 -19.73
C GLY A 151 0.00 12.01 -19.98
N ALA A 152 -0.77 11.42 -19.06
CA ALA A 152 -1.27 10.07 -19.23
C ALA A 152 -2.21 9.97 -20.42
N GLU A 153 -2.37 8.76 -20.95
CA GLU A 153 -3.30 8.50 -22.06
C GLU A 153 -4.72 8.94 -21.70
N ASN A 154 -5.31 9.79 -22.54
CA ASN A 154 -6.62 10.37 -22.30
C ASN A 154 -7.74 9.50 -22.86
N ASN A 155 -8.11 8.46 -22.15
CA ASN A 155 -9.16 7.53 -22.50
C ASN A 155 -10.07 7.19 -21.31
N GLU A 156 -11.12 6.41 -21.55
CA GLU A 156 -12.09 5.99 -20.55
C GLU A 156 -11.44 5.17 -19.43
N TYR A 157 -10.51 4.27 -19.76
CA TYR A 157 -9.79 3.44 -18.81
C TYR A 157 -9.01 4.28 -17.79
N THR A 158 -8.14 5.18 -18.26
CA THR A 158 -7.31 6.04 -17.40
C THR A 158 -8.17 6.88 -16.45
N ARG A 159 -9.27 7.44 -16.96
CA ARG A 159 -10.22 8.22 -16.14
C ARG A 159 -10.91 7.37 -15.09
N ALA A 160 -11.38 6.18 -15.46
CA ALA A 160 -12.05 5.28 -14.55
C ALA A 160 -11.11 4.78 -13.43
N VAL A 161 -9.87 4.38 -13.77
CA VAL A 161 -8.86 4.00 -12.77
C VAL A 161 -8.55 5.14 -11.83
N THR A 162 -8.31 6.36 -12.37
CA THR A 162 -8.04 7.56 -11.57
C THR A 162 -9.20 7.86 -10.62
N ARG A 163 -10.44 7.83 -11.13
CA ARG A 163 -11.68 8.03 -10.34
C ARG A 163 -11.77 7.05 -9.17
N LYS A 164 -11.69 5.74 -9.46
CA LYS A 164 -11.81 4.69 -8.45
C LYS A 164 -10.71 4.76 -7.40
N TRP A 165 -9.47 5.04 -7.82
CA TRP A 165 -8.35 5.15 -6.91
C TRP A 165 -8.46 6.35 -5.98
N LEU A 166 -8.77 7.53 -6.50
CA LEU A 166 -8.97 8.73 -5.69
C LEU A 166 -10.16 8.57 -4.74
N ALA A 167 -11.29 8.02 -5.22
CA ALA A 167 -12.44 7.72 -4.37
C ALA A 167 -12.07 6.74 -3.24
N GLY A 168 -11.30 5.69 -3.53
CA GLY A 168 -10.78 4.75 -2.53
C GLY A 168 -9.86 5.41 -1.52
N ALA A 169 -8.98 6.32 -1.97
CA ALA A 169 -8.09 7.08 -1.11
C ALA A 169 -8.88 7.95 -0.11
N VAL A 170 -9.86 8.72 -0.58
CA VAL A 170 -10.71 9.54 0.28
C VAL A 170 -11.58 8.65 1.17
N LYS A 171 -12.22 7.60 0.63
CA LYS A 171 -13.09 6.71 1.41
C LYS A 171 -12.36 6.08 2.60
N ARG A 172 -11.10 5.66 2.45
CA ARG A 172 -10.30 5.08 3.56
C ARG A 172 -10.01 6.07 4.70
N VAL A 173 -10.06 7.36 4.44
CA VAL A 173 -9.93 8.39 5.49
C VAL A 173 -11.21 8.49 6.32
N TYR A 174 -12.39 8.43 5.68
CA TYR A 174 -13.69 8.56 6.36
C TYR A 174 -14.22 7.24 6.88
N GLN A 175 -13.86 6.12 6.25
CA GLN A 175 -14.23 4.75 6.60
C GLN A 175 -12.97 3.86 6.67
N PRO A 176 -12.13 4.04 7.72
CA PRO A 176 -10.93 3.22 7.90
C PRO A 176 -11.25 1.73 7.86
N GLY A 177 -10.40 0.94 7.22
CA GLY A 177 -10.60 -0.49 7.06
C GLY A 177 -11.59 -0.90 5.97
N CYS A 178 -12.20 0.04 5.21
CA CYS A 178 -13.01 -0.35 4.06
C CYS A 178 -12.17 -1.14 3.06
N LYS A 179 -12.77 -2.18 2.46
CA LYS A 179 -12.10 -3.01 1.46
C LYS A 179 -11.74 -2.17 0.23
N PHE A 180 -10.45 -2.11 -0.10
CA PHE A 180 -9.94 -1.41 -1.27
C PHE A 180 -8.60 -2.01 -1.67
N GLU A 181 -8.46 -2.44 -2.92
CA GLU A 181 -7.27 -3.14 -3.39
C GLU A 181 -6.80 -2.70 -4.79
N LEU A 182 -7.36 -1.61 -5.35
CA LEU A 182 -6.95 -1.06 -6.64
C LEU A 182 -5.65 -0.27 -6.48
N VAL A 183 -4.64 -0.63 -7.28
CA VAL A 183 -3.31 0.00 -7.29
C VAL A 183 -2.99 0.45 -8.70
N PRO A 184 -3.03 1.75 -9.01
CA PRO A 184 -2.54 2.26 -10.28
C PRO A 184 -1.02 2.13 -10.35
N ILE A 185 -0.51 1.69 -11.50
CA ILE A 185 0.93 1.61 -11.79
C ILE A 185 1.24 2.64 -12.88
N LEU A 186 1.94 3.68 -12.49
CA LEU A 186 2.32 4.77 -13.40
C LEU A 186 3.53 4.34 -14.24
N GLU A 187 3.29 4.01 -15.50
CA GLU A 187 4.31 3.61 -16.47
C GLU A 187 4.87 4.82 -17.21
N GLY A 188 6.15 4.84 -17.50
CA GLY A 188 6.74 5.86 -18.35
C GLY A 188 8.17 6.21 -17.97
N LYS A 189 8.81 7.04 -18.79
CA LYS A 189 10.23 7.41 -18.65
C LYS A 189 10.54 7.98 -17.26
N GLN A 190 11.79 7.78 -16.84
CA GLN A 190 12.31 8.44 -15.64
C GLN A 190 12.25 9.97 -15.80
N GLY A 191 12.00 10.67 -14.70
CA GLY A 191 11.94 12.15 -14.71
C GLY A 191 10.58 12.74 -15.11
N LEU A 192 9.55 11.95 -15.41
CA LEU A 192 8.20 12.45 -15.70
C LEU A 192 7.47 13.03 -14.46
N GLY A 193 7.99 12.82 -13.25
CA GLY A 193 7.35 13.30 -12.02
C GLY A 193 6.26 12.38 -11.47
N LYS A 194 6.26 11.08 -11.81
CA LYS A 194 5.27 10.10 -11.35
C LYS A 194 5.10 10.08 -9.84
N SER A 195 6.20 9.85 -9.10
CA SER A 195 6.21 9.86 -7.62
C SER A 195 5.88 11.26 -7.06
N THR A 196 6.28 12.33 -7.77
CA THR A 196 5.96 13.71 -7.36
C THR A 196 4.47 13.99 -7.47
N ALA A 197 3.80 13.50 -8.51
CA ALA A 197 2.36 13.62 -8.64
C ALA A 197 1.64 12.91 -7.48
N ALA A 198 2.00 11.68 -7.17
CA ALA A 198 1.44 10.95 -6.03
C ALA A 198 1.67 11.71 -4.70
N ARG A 199 2.89 12.19 -4.47
CA ARG A 199 3.27 12.99 -3.28
C ARG A 199 2.47 14.30 -3.19
N ASN A 200 2.16 14.94 -4.30
CA ASN A 200 1.44 16.22 -4.32
C ASN A 200 0.03 16.14 -3.74
N LEU A 201 -0.62 14.96 -3.74
CA LEU A 201 -1.94 14.78 -3.13
C LEU A 201 -1.94 15.14 -1.64
N PHE A 202 -0.90 14.79 -0.91
CA PHE A 202 -0.60 15.31 0.42
C PHE A 202 0.86 15.04 0.79
N PRO A 203 1.77 16.02 0.59
CA PRO A 203 3.21 15.81 0.74
C PRO A 203 3.66 15.29 2.12
N LYS A 204 2.92 15.66 3.18
CA LYS A 204 3.23 15.26 4.57
C LYS A 204 2.77 13.84 4.94
N LYS A 205 1.97 13.22 4.10
CA LYS A 205 1.36 11.89 4.33
C LYS A 205 1.62 10.94 3.17
N PHE A 206 2.74 11.15 2.46
CA PHE A 206 3.26 10.31 1.40
C PHE A 206 4.53 9.60 1.87
N SER A 207 4.69 8.35 1.49
CA SER A 207 5.91 7.57 1.72
C SER A 207 6.24 6.66 0.55
N ASP A 208 7.53 6.61 0.19
CA ASP A 208 8.16 5.70 -0.76
C ASP A 208 9.12 4.71 -0.06
N SER A 209 9.02 4.61 1.27
CA SER A 209 9.96 3.85 2.10
C SER A 209 9.69 2.34 2.18
N LEU A 210 8.62 1.86 1.52
CA LEU A 210 8.21 0.46 1.59
C LEU A 210 9.08 -0.40 0.65
N LYS A 211 10.03 -1.15 1.23
CA LYS A 211 10.94 -2.04 0.50
C LYS A 211 10.46 -3.49 0.41
N SER A 212 9.58 -3.90 1.31
CA SER A 212 8.95 -5.23 1.36
C SER A 212 7.49 -5.09 1.77
N MET A 213 6.68 -6.11 1.51
CA MET A 213 5.25 -6.06 1.76
C MET A 213 4.83 -7.23 2.64
N GLY A 214 4.58 -6.92 3.93
CA GLY A 214 4.04 -7.88 4.89
C GLY A 214 5.00 -8.97 5.33
N LYS A 215 6.31 -8.77 5.20
CA LYS A 215 7.34 -9.72 5.65
C LYS A 215 7.73 -9.53 7.12
N THR A 216 7.62 -8.31 7.61
CA THR A 216 8.03 -7.92 8.96
C THR A 216 7.02 -6.98 9.60
N ASP A 217 6.99 -6.92 10.94
CA ASP A 217 6.19 -5.92 11.68
C ASP A 217 6.55 -4.48 11.28
N GLU A 218 7.79 -4.26 10.86
CA GLU A 218 8.25 -2.95 10.41
C GLU A 218 7.55 -2.50 9.12
N ASP A 219 7.21 -3.43 8.21
CA ASP A 219 6.45 -3.11 7.00
C ASP A 219 5.07 -2.54 7.34
N TYR A 220 4.40 -3.10 8.37
CA TYR A 220 3.11 -2.61 8.84
C TYR A 220 3.23 -1.26 9.56
N LYS A 221 4.27 -1.08 10.39
CA LYS A 221 4.54 0.21 11.06
C LYS A 221 4.81 1.35 10.08
N LYS A 222 5.42 1.07 8.92
CA LYS A 222 5.64 2.06 7.85
C LYS A 222 4.34 2.59 7.24
N LEU A 223 3.22 1.85 7.37
CA LEU A 223 1.92 2.34 6.92
C LEU A 223 1.33 3.38 7.87
N GLN A 224 1.73 3.35 9.16
CA GLN A 224 1.21 4.27 10.17
C GLN A 224 1.51 5.72 9.78
N GLY A 225 0.48 6.53 9.78
CA GLY A 225 0.60 7.96 9.50
C GLY A 225 0.81 8.33 8.04
N ASN A 226 0.84 7.38 7.12
CA ASN A 226 0.95 7.62 5.69
C ASN A 226 -0.40 7.35 4.99
N TRP A 227 -0.78 8.23 4.08
CA TRP A 227 -2.01 8.11 3.29
C TRP A 227 -1.75 7.49 1.92
N ILE A 228 -0.73 7.98 1.23
CA ILE A 228 -0.31 7.46 -0.07
C ILE A 228 1.02 6.72 0.10
N MET A 229 1.03 5.43 -0.21
CA MET A 229 2.20 4.58 -0.17
C MET A 229 2.65 4.24 -1.59
N GLU A 230 3.84 4.66 -1.97
CA GLU A 230 4.41 4.29 -3.26
C GLU A 230 5.11 2.93 -3.16
N LEU A 231 4.75 2.04 -4.07
CA LEU A 231 5.41 0.77 -4.29
C LEU A 231 6.53 0.99 -5.31
N GLY A 232 7.76 1.08 -4.83
CA GLY A 232 8.94 1.18 -5.70
C GLY A 232 9.31 -0.17 -6.31
N GLU A 233 9.91 -0.13 -7.50
CA GLU A 233 10.60 -1.26 -8.14
C GLU A 233 9.79 -2.57 -8.24
N LEU A 234 8.51 -2.48 -8.66
CA LEU A 234 7.67 -3.66 -8.88
C LEU A 234 8.34 -4.70 -9.81
N SER A 235 9.13 -4.24 -10.77
CA SER A 235 9.91 -5.08 -11.69
C SER A 235 10.98 -5.94 -10.99
N ALA A 236 11.50 -5.49 -9.86
CA ALA A 236 12.51 -6.23 -9.08
C ALA A 236 11.90 -7.32 -8.19
N MET A 237 10.58 -7.34 -8.00
CA MET A 237 9.91 -8.29 -7.11
C MET A 237 9.92 -9.71 -7.69
N LYS A 238 10.20 -10.70 -6.83
CA LYS A 238 10.08 -12.12 -7.17
C LYS A 238 8.61 -12.54 -7.15
N LYS A 239 8.24 -13.60 -7.88
CA LYS A 239 6.88 -14.14 -7.92
C LYS A 239 6.29 -14.41 -6.52
N THR A 240 7.07 -14.97 -5.60
CA THR A 240 6.66 -15.21 -4.19
C THR A 240 6.40 -13.92 -3.42
N GLU A 241 7.04 -12.83 -3.78
CA GLU A 241 6.85 -11.50 -3.19
C GLU A 241 5.57 -10.85 -3.68
N ILE A 242 5.19 -11.11 -4.93
CA ILE A 242 3.91 -10.65 -5.51
C ILE A 242 2.72 -11.28 -4.78
N GLU A 243 2.77 -12.56 -4.45
CA GLU A 243 1.70 -13.22 -3.65
C GLU A 243 1.56 -12.60 -2.25
N SER A 244 2.68 -12.33 -1.57
CA SER A 244 2.68 -11.61 -0.30
C SER A 244 2.12 -10.19 -0.45
N ALA A 245 2.51 -9.50 -1.52
CA ALA A 245 2.03 -8.15 -1.83
C ALA A 245 0.51 -8.11 -2.06
N LYS A 246 -0.07 -9.11 -2.74
CA LYS A 246 -1.51 -9.21 -2.96
C LYS A 246 -2.28 -9.30 -1.64
N SER A 247 -1.83 -10.16 -0.73
CA SER A 247 -2.42 -10.28 0.61
C SER A 247 -2.28 -8.99 1.40
N PHE A 248 -1.07 -8.40 1.38
CA PHE A 248 -0.76 -7.14 2.05
C PHE A 248 -1.62 -5.98 1.54
N ILE A 249 -1.78 -5.82 0.20
CA ILE A 249 -2.60 -4.76 -0.40
C ILE A 249 -4.07 -4.90 -0.02
N SER A 250 -4.59 -6.14 0.01
CA SER A 250 -6.02 -6.42 0.25
C SER A 250 -6.43 -6.36 1.72
N ALA A 251 -5.48 -6.26 2.65
CA ALA A 251 -5.78 -6.22 4.08
C ALA A 251 -6.60 -4.97 4.45
N GLN A 252 -7.55 -5.17 5.36
CA GLN A 252 -8.42 -4.11 5.89
C GLN A 252 -7.90 -3.57 7.24
N SER A 253 -7.13 -4.37 7.94
CA SER A 253 -6.48 -4.00 9.19
C SER A 253 -5.13 -4.69 9.32
N ASP A 254 -4.25 -4.10 10.10
CA ASP A 254 -2.92 -4.60 10.41
C ASP A 254 -2.78 -4.71 11.92
N SER A 255 -2.23 -5.81 12.42
CA SER A 255 -2.04 -6.02 13.87
C SER A 255 -0.59 -5.82 14.22
N TYR A 256 -0.30 -4.75 14.94
CA TYR A 256 1.03 -4.46 15.48
C TYR A 256 0.90 -3.66 16.79
N ARG A 257 2.01 -3.53 17.51
CA ARG A 257 2.09 -2.69 18.69
C ARG A 257 2.35 -1.25 18.28
N GLY A 258 1.36 -0.38 18.48
CA GLY A 258 1.46 1.05 18.20
C GLY A 258 2.42 1.77 19.17
N SER A 259 2.84 2.98 18.80
CA SER A 259 3.58 3.88 19.70
C SER A 259 2.70 4.20 20.92
N TYR A 260 3.29 4.23 22.11
CA TYR A 260 2.59 4.44 23.39
C TYR A 260 1.60 3.33 23.79
N SER A 261 1.55 2.18 23.09
CA SER A 261 0.66 1.08 23.44
C SER A 261 1.41 -0.07 24.10
N HIS A 262 0.83 -0.62 25.19
CA HIS A 262 1.29 -1.88 25.79
C HIS A 262 0.68 -3.11 25.11
N TYR A 263 -0.42 -2.92 24.36
CA TYR A 263 -1.19 -3.98 23.73
C TYR A 263 -1.01 -3.99 22.23
N VAL A 264 -1.08 -5.18 21.63
CA VAL A 264 -1.25 -5.36 20.19
C VAL A 264 -2.75 -5.27 19.90
N TYR A 265 -3.14 -4.41 18.97
CA TYR A 265 -4.53 -4.30 18.53
C TYR A 265 -4.60 -4.07 17.02
N PRO A 266 -5.75 -4.35 16.39
CA PRO A 266 -5.91 -4.13 14.96
C PRO A 266 -5.99 -2.63 14.63
N HIS A 267 -5.10 -2.16 13.78
CA HIS A 267 -5.12 -0.82 13.20
C HIS A 267 -5.86 -0.87 11.87
N LEU A 268 -6.98 -0.19 11.78
CA LEU A 268 -7.77 -0.12 10.55
C LEU A 268 -6.98 0.62 9.46
N ARG A 269 -6.89 0.03 8.27
CA ARG A 269 -6.08 0.57 7.18
C ARG A 269 -6.68 1.86 6.62
N LYS A 270 -5.88 2.91 6.60
CA LYS A 270 -6.23 4.26 6.12
C LYS A 270 -5.47 4.63 4.84
N CYS A 271 -4.38 3.91 4.52
CA CYS A 271 -3.55 4.18 3.35
C CYS A 271 -4.06 3.50 2.08
N VAL A 272 -3.65 4.04 0.93
CA VAL A 272 -3.78 3.43 -0.39
C VAL A 272 -2.41 3.31 -1.04
N PHE A 273 -2.30 2.40 -2.02
CA PHE A 273 -1.06 2.13 -2.72
C PHE A 273 -1.09 2.70 -4.14
N ILE A 274 0.08 3.08 -4.64
CA ILE A 274 0.35 3.46 -6.01
C ILE A 274 1.73 2.94 -6.38
N GLY A 275 1.92 2.49 -7.61
CA GLY A 275 3.23 2.08 -8.09
C GLY A 275 3.76 3.00 -9.18
N SER A 276 5.07 3.00 -9.38
CA SER A 276 5.70 3.65 -10.53
C SER A 276 6.76 2.74 -11.12
N THR A 277 6.86 2.72 -12.46
CA THR A 277 7.85 1.94 -13.19
C THR A 277 8.29 2.67 -14.46
N ASN A 278 9.49 2.37 -14.92
CA ASN A 278 10.00 2.75 -16.24
C ASN A 278 10.16 1.55 -17.19
N GLN A 279 9.77 0.35 -16.74
CA GLN A 279 9.79 -0.90 -17.52
C GLN A 279 8.38 -1.22 -17.99
N GLN A 280 8.25 -1.97 -19.08
CA GLN A 280 6.97 -2.39 -19.64
C GLN A 280 6.53 -3.77 -19.14
N ASP A 281 7.50 -4.64 -18.80
CA ASP A 281 7.30 -6.04 -18.42
C ASP A 281 7.58 -6.26 -16.93
N TYR A 282 6.70 -5.83 -16.06
CA TYR A 282 6.90 -5.86 -14.60
C TYR A 282 5.90 -6.76 -13.86
N LEU A 283 4.79 -7.14 -14.47
CA LEU A 283 3.81 -8.06 -13.87
C LEU A 283 4.23 -9.52 -14.15
N LYS A 284 4.76 -10.19 -13.13
CA LYS A 284 5.32 -11.57 -13.25
C LYS A 284 4.31 -12.68 -12.96
N ASP A 285 3.03 -12.38 -12.81
CA ASP A 285 2.02 -13.36 -12.43
C ASP A 285 0.65 -13.07 -13.01
N ALA A 286 0.24 -13.92 -13.97
CA ALA A 286 -1.06 -13.88 -14.63
C ALA A 286 -2.29 -14.01 -13.70
N THR A 287 -2.12 -14.47 -12.44
CA THR A 287 -3.24 -14.71 -11.51
C THR A 287 -3.53 -13.53 -10.58
N GLY A 288 -2.69 -12.50 -10.56
CA GLY A 288 -2.78 -11.36 -9.64
C GLY A 288 -3.13 -10.02 -10.25
N GLU A 289 -3.36 -9.99 -11.54
CA GLU A 289 -3.47 -8.77 -12.35
C GLU A 289 -4.64 -7.87 -11.96
N ARG A 290 -5.73 -8.40 -11.41
CA ARG A 290 -6.93 -7.64 -11.08
C ARG A 290 -6.74 -6.49 -10.07
N ARG A 291 -5.59 -6.39 -9.40
CA ARG A 291 -5.28 -5.30 -8.45
C ARG A 291 -4.42 -4.22 -9.05
N PHE A 292 -3.61 -4.56 -10.04
CA PHE A 292 -2.66 -3.64 -10.67
C PHE A 292 -3.24 -3.08 -11.96
N PHE A 293 -3.31 -1.76 -12.04
CA PHE A 293 -3.91 -1.04 -13.16
C PHE A 293 -2.85 -0.14 -13.82
N PRO A 294 -2.20 -0.62 -14.90
CA PRO A 294 -1.20 0.15 -15.62
C PRO A 294 -1.75 1.46 -16.19
N ILE A 295 -1.09 2.58 -15.95
CA ILE A 295 -1.42 3.88 -16.53
C ILE A 295 -0.21 4.40 -17.30
N ARG A 296 -0.30 4.50 -18.63
CA ARG A 296 0.74 5.02 -19.50
C ARG A 296 0.86 6.53 -19.36
N CYS A 297 1.99 7.00 -18.83
CA CYS A 297 2.30 8.40 -18.61
C CYS A 297 3.28 8.92 -19.69
N GLY A 298 3.23 10.24 -19.96
CA GLY A 298 4.08 10.87 -20.96
C GLY A 298 3.67 10.57 -22.42
N VAL A 299 2.43 10.11 -22.64
CA VAL A 299 1.84 9.92 -23.96
C VAL A 299 1.52 11.25 -24.61
N THR A 300 1.05 12.21 -23.82
CA THR A 300 0.77 13.59 -24.22
C THR A 300 1.58 14.57 -23.37
N LYS A 301 1.65 15.82 -23.81
CA LYS A 301 2.27 16.87 -23.00
C LYS A 301 1.37 17.20 -21.79
N PRO A 302 1.89 17.17 -20.56
CA PRO A 302 1.13 17.60 -19.39
C PRO A 302 0.65 19.03 -19.51
N THR A 303 -0.57 19.33 -19.05
CA THR A 303 -1.14 20.67 -19.02
C THR A 303 -0.85 21.39 -17.71
N LYS A 304 -0.48 20.64 -16.65
CA LYS A 304 -0.12 21.13 -15.31
C LYS A 304 1.27 20.64 -14.89
N THR A 305 1.90 21.37 -13.99
CA THR A 305 3.22 21.01 -13.46
C THR A 305 3.12 20.25 -12.14
N VAL A 306 3.93 19.21 -11.99
CA VAL A 306 4.10 18.49 -10.70
C VAL A 306 5.18 19.13 -9.83
N TRP A 307 6.04 19.98 -10.41
CA TRP A 307 7.21 20.50 -9.75
C TRP A 307 6.86 21.69 -8.85
N ARG A 308 7.25 21.59 -7.60
CA ARG A 308 6.95 22.55 -6.52
C ARG A 308 8.09 23.56 -6.38
N ASN A 309 7.77 24.82 -6.58
CA ASN A 309 8.61 25.97 -6.25
C ASN A 309 7.73 27.06 -5.58
N GLU A 310 8.29 28.18 -5.18
CA GLU A 310 7.56 29.24 -4.47
C GLU A 310 6.30 29.71 -5.23
N GLU A 311 6.36 29.82 -6.54
CA GLU A 311 5.24 30.27 -7.39
C GLU A 311 4.19 29.18 -7.64
N SER A 312 4.65 27.91 -7.81
CA SER A 312 3.77 26.80 -8.18
C SER A 312 3.05 26.17 -6.99
N VAL A 313 3.63 26.22 -5.78
CA VAL A 313 3.06 25.59 -4.58
C VAL A 313 1.63 26.07 -4.28
N PRO A 314 1.30 27.36 -4.27
CA PRO A 314 -0.07 27.79 -3.99
C PRO A 314 -1.07 27.27 -5.05
N LYS A 315 -0.68 27.31 -6.33
CA LYS A 315 -1.52 26.84 -7.44
C LYS A 315 -1.74 25.33 -7.38
N ILE A 316 -0.69 24.56 -7.12
CA ILE A 316 -0.76 23.10 -6.96
C ILE A 316 -1.65 22.77 -5.76
N ASN A 317 -1.47 23.42 -4.62
CA ASN A 317 -2.27 23.14 -3.43
C ASN A 317 -3.76 23.45 -3.68
N HIS A 318 -4.09 24.60 -4.26
CA HIS A 318 -5.45 24.94 -4.62
C HIS A 318 -6.07 23.88 -5.57
N ASP A 319 -5.36 23.50 -6.63
CA ASP A 319 -5.86 22.50 -7.56
C ASP A 319 -6.06 21.13 -6.89
N ILE A 320 -5.14 20.72 -6.02
CA ILE A 320 -5.27 19.47 -5.24
C ILE A 320 -6.45 19.53 -4.28
N HIS A 321 -6.66 20.64 -3.58
CA HIS A 321 -7.84 20.81 -2.72
C HIS A 321 -9.14 20.72 -3.53
N GLN A 322 -9.20 21.30 -4.71
CA GLN A 322 -10.35 21.18 -5.60
C GLN A 322 -10.56 19.74 -6.12
N VAL A 323 -9.48 19.03 -6.48
CA VAL A 323 -9.53 17.59 -6.82
C VAL A 323 -10.09 16.77 -5.67
N LEU A 324 -9.59 16.98 -4.46
CA LEU A 324 -10.01 16.21 -3.28
C LEU A 324 -11.44 16.58 -2.85
N ALA A 325 -11.84 17.83 -2.95
CA ALA A 325 -13.20 18.29 -2.69
C ALA A 325 -14.20 17.67 -3.69
N GLU A 326 -13.85 17.60 -4.99
CA GLU A 326 -14.64 16.89 -6.01
C GLU A 326 -14.81 15.41 -5.63
N VAL A 327 -13.69 14.71 -5.31
CA VAL A 327 -13.72 13.30 -4.93
C VAL A 327 -14.54 13.08 -3.66
N LYS A 328 -14.48 13.99 -2.70
CA LYS A 328 -15.31 13.94 -1.48
C LYS A 328 -16.80 13.92 -1.81
N THR A 329 -17.25 14.71 -2.79
CA THR A 329 -18.67 14.67 -3.22
C THR A 329 -19.07 13.31 -3.77
N TRP A 330 -18.17 12.62 -4.50
CA TRP A 330 -18.46 11.27 -5.01
C TRP A 330 -18.58 10.25 -3.87
N VAL A 331 -17.68 10.32 -2.90
CA VAL A 331 -17.68 9.41 -1.73
C VAL A 331 -18.94 9.64 -0.89
N ASP A 332 -19.34 10.88 -0.68
CA ASP A 332 -20.57 11.23 0.06
C ASP A 332 -21.84 10.78 -0.68
N ALA A 333 -21.81 10.78 -2.02
CA ALA A 333 -22.88 10.24 -2.85
C ALA A 333 -22.89 8.69 -2.92
N GLY A 334 -21.96 8.00 -2.23
CA GLY A 334 -21.90 6.54 -2.19
C GLY A 334 -21.15 5.90 -3.35
N GLU A 335 -20.22 6.61 -4.02
CA GLU A 335 -19.41 6.07 -5.12
C GLU A 335 -18.79 4.72 -4.75
N SER A 336 -18.96 3.73 -5.63
CA SER A 336 -18.32 2.44 -5.52
C SER A 336 -16.81 2.55 -5.82
N VAL A 337 -15.99 2.01 -4.93
CA VAL A 337 -14.53 2.02 -5.09
C VAL A 337 -13.98 0.72 -5.69
N PHE A 338 -14.86 -0.24 -5.99
CA PHE A 338 -14.47 -1.51 -6.61
C PHE A 338 -14.35 -1.35 -8.12
N ALA A 339 -13.39 -2.06 -8.70
CA ALA A 339 -13.34 -2.26 -10.14
C ALA A 339 -14.51 -3.18 -10.54
N ASP A 340 -15.43 -2.63 -11.33
CA ASP A 340 -16.52 -3.39 -11.92
C ASP A 340 -16.07 -4.16 -13.17
N ASP A 341 -16.95 -5.04 -13.70
CA ASP A 341 -16.63 -5.85 -14.87
C ASP A 341 -16.23 -5.02 -16.08
N LYS A 342 -16.83 -3.83 -16.25
CA LYS A 342 -16.49 -2.91 -17.35
C LYS A 342 -15.07 -2.40 -17.21
N LEU A 343 -14.67 -1.95 -16.02
CA LEU A 343 -13.30 -1.50 -15.76
C LEU A 343 -12.30 -2.65 -15.92
N MET A 344 -12.65 -3.86 -15.47
CA MET A 344 -11.80 -5.05 -15.64
C MET A 344 -11.60 -5.40 -17.11
N GLN A 345 -12.64 -5.30 -17.95
CA GLN A 345 -12.51 -5.50 -19.40
C GLN A 345 -11.61 -4.44 -20.05
N LEU A 346 -11.75 -3.16 -19.66
CA LEU A 346 -10.89 -2.07 -20.14
C LEU A 346 -9.43 -2.23 -19.67
N ALA A 347 -9.20 -2.81 -18.50
CA ALA A 347 -7.86 -3.02 -17.94
C ALA A 347 -7.09 -4.16 -18.62
N LYS A 348 -7.80 -5.19 -19.09
CA LYS A 348 -7.19 -6.43 -19.61
C LYS A 348 -6.08 -6.21 -20.65
N PRO A 349 -6.24 -5.36 -21.69
CA PRO A 349 -5.16 -5.12 -22.67
C PRO A 349 -3.90 -4.53 -22.03
N TYR A 350 -4.05 -3.58 -21.10
CA TYR A 350 -2.93 -2.94 -20.40
C TYR A 350 -2.21 -3.89 -19.46
N GLN A 351 -2.96 -4.75 -18.76
CA GLN A 351 -2.42 -5.77 -17.88
C GLN A 351 -1.63 -6.82 -18.67
N GLN A 352 -2.16 -7.27 -19.81
CA GLN A 352 -1.48 -8.23 -20.70
C GLN A 352 -0.18 -7.68 -21.27
N GLU A 353 -0.12 -6.42 -21.67
CA GLU A 353 1.12 -5.78 -22.14
C GLU A 353 2.15 -5.59 -21.02
N ALA A 354 1.71 -5.37 -19.79
CA ALA A 354 2.59 -5.26 -18.61
C ALA A 354 3.06 -6.62 -18.09
N GLU A 355 2.48 -7.72 -18.59
CA GLU A 355 2.84 -9.08 -18.19
C GLU A 355 4.24 -9.44 -18.74
N THR A 356 5.11 -9.90 -17.87
CA THR A 356 6.40 -10.44 -18.29
C THR A 356 6.19 -11.68 -19.13
N VAL A 357 6.63 -11.68 -20.37
CA VAL A 357 6.60 -12.86 -21.21
C VAL A 357 7.41 -13.97 -20.52
N ASP A 358 6.74 -15.05 -20.18
CA ASP A 358 7.40 -16.25 -19.67
C ASP A 358 8.00 -17.02 -20.86
N PRO A 359 9.33 -17.09 -21.03
CA PRO A 359 9.94 -17.81 -22.15
C PRO A 359 9.48 -19.29 -22.22
N MET A 360 9.10 -19.88 -21.08
CA MET A 360 8.51 -21.22 -21.08
C MET A 360 7.09 -21.22 -21.68
N LYS A 361 6.31 -20.17 -21.46
CA LYS A 361 4.96 -20.04 -22.01
C LYS A 361 5.04 -19.86 -23.54
N GLU A 362 5.94 -18.99 -24.00
CA GLU A 362 6.18 -18.76 -25.43
C GLU A 362 6.58 -20.05 -26.14
N ALA A 363 7.59 -20.78 -25.63
CA ALA A 363 8.01 -22.06 -26.20
C ALA A 363 6.91 -23.13 -26.21
N ILE A 364 6.04 -23.12 -25.17
CA ILE A 364 4.88 -24.01 -25.12
C ILE A 364 3.84 -23.58 -26.16
N GLU A 365 3.56 -22.29 -26.31
CA GLU A 365 2.62 -21.76 -27.32
C GLU A 365 3.07 -22.10 -28.72
N ASP A 366 4.35 -21.95 -29.03
CA ASP A 366 4.94 -22.38 -30.33
C ASP A 366 4.72 -23.86 -30.58
N PHE A 367 4.99 -24.70 -29.57
CA PHE A 367 4.74 -26.13 -29.65
C PHE A 367 3.26 -26.47 -29.87
N LEU A 368 2.35 -25.82 -29.17
CA LEU A 368 0.92 -26.07 -29.26
C LEU A 368 0.33 -25.60 -30.61
N ASN A 369 0.90 -24.54 -31.20
CA ASN A 369 0.41 -23.95 -32.47
C ASN A 369 1.03 -24.54 -33.71
N MET A 370 2.14 -25.31 -33.59
CA MET A 370 2.73 -25.96 -34.76
C MET A 370 1.79 -27.03 -35.33
N LYS A 371 1.88 -27.25 -36.63
CA LYS A 371 1.23 -28.39 -37.27
C LYS A 371 2.16 -29.62 -37.18
N VAL A 372 1.60 -30.74 -36.79
CA VAL A 372 2.34 -32.00 -36.57
C VAL A 372 1.95 -33.05 -37.59
N PRO A 373 2.82 -34.03 -37.88
CA PRO A 373 2.50 -35.16 -38.77
C PRO A 373 1.27 -35.95 -38.26
N SER A 374 0.47 -36.50 -39.14
CA SER A 374 -0.75 -37.27 -38.81
C SER A 374 -0.45 -38.52 -37.95
N ASN A 375 0.76 -39.04 -37.96
CA ASN A 375 1.23 -40.14 -37.15
C ASN A 375 1.91 -39.69 -35.83
N TRP A 376 1.77 -38.40 -35.43
CA TRP A 376 2.42 -37.78 -34.28
C TRP A 376 2.38 -38.63 -33.04
N GLU A 377 1.22 -39.19 -32.70
CA GLU A 377 1.03 -40.00 -31.49
C GLU A 377 1.87 -41.29 -31.46
N LYS A 378 2.28 -41.79 -32.65
CA LYS A 378 3.09 -43.01 -32.77
C LYS A 378 4.60 -42.73 -32.76
N LEU A 379 5.01 -41.45 -32.92
CA LEU A 379 6.41 -41.06 -32.89
C LEU A 379 7.00 -41.15 -31.47
N SER A 380 8.27 -41.54 -31.40
CA SER A 380 9.02 -41.47 -30.15
C SER A 380 9.22 -40.01 -29.70
N LEU A 381 9.38 -39.79 -28.39
CA LEU A 381 9.62 -38.43 -27.88
C LEU A 381 10.86 -37.77 -28.50
N SER A 382 11.91 -38.55 -28.79
CA SER A 382 13.12 -38.06 -29.47
C SER A 382 12.86 -37.58 -30.93
N LEU A 383 12.00 -38.29 -31.68
CA LEU A 383 11.61 -37.86 -33.02
C LEU A 383 10.69 -36.62 -32.95
N LYS A 384 9.82 -36.54 -31.99
CA LYS A 384 8.99 -35.35 -31.73
C LYS A 384 9.85 -34.13 -31.38
N ALA A 385 10.88 -34.31 -30.56
CA ALA A 385 11.83 -33.27 -30.23
C ALA A 385 12.62 -32.81 -31.45
N SER A 386 13.13 -33.76 -32.24
CA SER A 386 13.80 -33.43 -33.51
C SER A 386 12.90 -32.62 -34.46
N PHE A 387 11.62 -33.01 -34.57
CA PHE A 387 10.65 -32.26 -35.37
C PHE A 387 10.42 -30.84 -34.87
N PHE A 388 10.23 -30.68 -33.56
CA PHE A 388 10.01 -29.38 -32.93
C PHE A 388 11.24 -28.47 -33.14
N HIS A 389 12.45 -28.95 -32.88
CA HIS A 389 13.66 -28.15 -33.09
C HIS A 389 13.84 -27.77 -34.56
N THR A 390 13.59 -28.70 -35.51
CA THR A 390 13.60 -28.36 -36.94
C THR A 390 12.58 -27.29 -37.29
N HIS A 391 11.40 -27.34 -36.69
CA HIS A 391 10.35 -26.32 -36.89
C HIS A 391 10.79 -24.94 -36.39
N ILE A 392 11.41 -24.84 -35.23
CA ILE A 392 11.92 -23.59 -34.66
C ILE A 392 13.12 -23.06 -35.41
N ASP A 393 14.13 -23.91 -35.70
CA ASP A 393 15.39 -23.53 -36.38
C ASP A 393 15.18 -23.06 -37.82
N HIS A 394 14.17 -23.60 -38.51
CA HIS A 394 13.85 -23.29 -39.92
C HIS A 394 12.58 -22.43 -40.08
N ASN A 395 12.16 -21.74 -39.04
CA ASN A 395 11.01 -20.85 -39.05
C ASN A 395 9.72 -21.50 -39.62
N GLY A 396 9.47 -22.75 -39.22
CA GLY A 396 8.31 -23.55 -39.64
C GLY A 396 8.51 -24.44 -40.86
N ASP A 397 9.66 -24.39 -41.57
CA ASP A 397 9.94 -25.28 -42.67
C ASP A 397 10.51 -26.63 -42.20
N VAL A 398 9.66 -27.63 -42.20
CA VAL A 398 9.97 -29.02 -41.83
C VAL A 398 10.05 -29.96 -43.03
N ALA A 399 10.08 -29.43 -44.25
CA ALA A 399 10.06 -30.22 -45.49
C ALA A 399 11.17 -31.29 -45.57
N THR A 400 12.39 -30.90 -45.17
CA THR A 400 13.55 -31.81 -45.12
C THR A 400 13.36 -32.94 -44.11
N TRP A 401 12.80 -32.62 -42.96
CA TRP A 401 12.49 -33.60 -41.91
C TRP A 401 11.43 -34.60 -42.39
N LEU A 402 10.34 -34.11 -43.05
CA LEU A 402 9.29 -34.95 -43.63
C LEU A 402 9.82 -35.88 -44.72
N GLN A 403 10.75 -35.42 -45.58
CA GLN A 403 11.39 -36.26 -46.60
C GLN A 403 12.20 -37.41 -45.99
N GLN A 404 12.83 -37.20 -44.87
CA GLN A 404 13.60 -38.24 -44.14
C GLN A 404 12.70 -39.25 -43.40
N HIS A 405 11.46 -38.89 -43.12
CA HIS A 405 10.49 -39.67 -42.33
C HIS A 405 9.21 -39.90 -43.18
N LEU A 406 9.33 -40.73 -44.22
CA LEU A 406 8.29 -40.97 -45.24
C LEU A 406 6.92 -41.40 -44.67
N ASP A 407 6.88 -41.99 -43.49
CA ASP A 407 5.64 -42.40 -42.79
C ASP A 407 4.98 -41.28 -41.95
N ALA A 408 5.48 -40.06 -42.02
CA ALA A 408 5.00 -38.94 -41.21
C ALA A 408 3.57 -38.50 -41.55
N GLY A 409 3.12 -38.72 -42.81
CA GLY A 409 1.79 -38.33 -43.27
C GLY A 409 1.59 -36.82 -43.44
N GLU A 410 0.36 -36.38 -43.61
CA GLU A 410 0.02 -34.95 -43.72
C GLU A 410 0.15 -34.21 -42.39
N LEU A 411 0.42 -32.90 -42.47
CA LEU A 411 0.50 -32.02 -41.32
C LEU A 411 -0.91 -31.61 -40.83
N GLN A 412 -1.19 -31.79 -39.56
CA GLN A 412 -2.45 -31.43 -38.91
C GLN A 412 -2.20 -30.66 -37.60
N PRO A 413 -3.17 -29.89 -37.08
CA PRO A 413 -3.05 -29.25 -35.79
C PRO A 413 -2.84 -30.28 -34.68
N LEU A 414 -1.97 -29.96 -33.71
CA LEU A 414 -1.79 -30.77 -32.51
C LEU A 414 -3.12 -30.84 -31.73
N GLN A 415 -3.64 -32.05 -31.48
CA GLN A 415 -4.94 -32.27 -30.85
C GLN A 415 -4.86 -32.57 -29.35
N GLN A 416 -3.79 -33.21 -28.90
CA GLN A 416 -3.58 -33.58 -27.51
C GLN A 416 -2.09 -33.59 -27.16
N THR A 417 -1.79 -33.32 -25.89
CA THR A 417 -0.42 -33.39 -25.37
C THR A 417 -0.41 -33.72 -23.88
N THR A 418 0.79 -33.93 -23.32
CA THR A 418 0.98 -34.16 -21.88
C THR A 418 2.10 -33.30 -21.33
N THR A 419 2.09 -33.02 -20.03
CA THR A 419 3.20 -32.34 -19.34
C THR A 419 4.55 -33.02 -19.60
N ARG A 420 4.57 -34.37 -19.68
CA ARG A 420 5.78 -35.13 -20.01
C ARG A 420 6.27 -34.85 -21.42
N GLU A 421 5.37 -34.87 -22.40
CA GLU A 421 5.70 -34.58 -23.79
C GLU A 421 6.26 -33.15 -23.94
N ILE A 422 5.62 -32.15 -23.34
CA ILE A 422 6.15 -30.78 -23.33
C ILE A 422 7.55 -30.72 -22.71
N MET A 423 7.78 -31.41 -21.58
CA MET A 423 9.10 -31.41 -20.94
C MET A 423 10.19 -32.01 -21.83
N GLU A 424 9.92 -33.16 -22.47
CA GLU A 424 10.91 -33.88 -23.26
C GLU A 424 11.07 -33.28 -24.66
N VAL A 425 9.99 -32.80 -25.27
CA VAL A 425 10.00 -32.27 -26.64
C VAL A 425 10.46 -30.82 -26.70
N VAL A 426 9.93 -29.98 -25.82
CA VAL A 426 10.21 -28.52 -25.85
C VAL A 426 11.46 -28.15 -25.05
N PHE A 427 11.71 -28.84 -23.93
CA PHE A 427 12.77 -28.47 -22.97
C PHE A 427 13.90 -29.49 -22.84
N ASP A 428 13.94 -30.54 -23.65
CA ASP A 428 14.96 -31.62 -23.63
C ASP A 428 15.22 -32.23 -22.24
N LYS A 429 14.19 -32.33 -21.41
CA LYS A 429 14.32 -32.81 -20.03
C LYS A 429 13.77 -34.21 -19.85
N SER A 430 14.67 -35.18 -19.62
CA SER A 430 14.29 -36.57 -19.45
C SER A 430 13.45 -36.84 -18.16
N VAL A 431 12.57 -37.85 -18.23
CA VAL A 431 11.67 -38.27 -17.14
C VAL A 431 12.41 -38.73 -15.89
N ASP A 432 13.62 -39.28 -16.00
CA ASP A 432 14.41 -39.72 -14.84
C ASP A 432 14.79 -38.51 -13.95
N ARG A 433 15.01 -37.33 -14.52
CA ARG A 433 15.17 -36.08 -13.75
C ARG A 433 13.86 -35.58 -13.16
N TYR A 434 12.72 -35.92 -13.77
CA TYR A 434 11.37 -35.57 -13.31
C TYR A 434 11.03 -36.22 -11.95
N LEU A 435 11.47 -37.44 -11.74
CA LEU A 435 11.22 -38.20 -10.50
C LEU A 435 12.15 -37.80 -9.35
N MET A 436 13.25 -37.12 -9.62
CA MET A 436 14.28 -36.79 -8.61
C MET A 436 14.13 -35.41 -7.94
N GLY A 437 12.95 -34.86 -7.77
CA GLY A 437 12.66 -33.72 -6.89
C GLY A 437 13.08 -32.34 -7.41
N ARG A 438 14.08 -32.21 -8.27
CA ARG A 438 14.49 -30.92 -8.87
C ARG A 438 13.64 -30.52 -10.08
N THR A 439 13.04 -31.47 -10.76
CA THR A 439 12.14 -31.26 -11.93
C THR A 439 10.67 -31.13 -11.54
N GLY A 440 10.30 -31.43 -10.31
CA GLY A 440 8.93 -31.26 -9.81
C GLY A 440 8.41 -29.81 -9.87
N SER A 441 9.32 -28.83 -9.78
CA SER A 441 8.97 -27.40 -9.90
C SER A 441 8.66 -27.00 -11.34
N GLU A 442 9.40 -27.53 -12.33
CA GLU A 442 9.20 -27.24 -13.76
C GLU A 442 7.93 -27.91 -14.29
N ALA A 443 7.69 -29.15 -13.93
CA ALA A 443 6.43 -29.84 -14.27
C ALA A 443 5.20 -29.14 -13.68
N LYS A 444 5.31 -28.61 -12.45
CA LYS A 444 4.26 -27.79 -11.85
C LYS A 444 4.06 -26.50 -12.61
N ARG A 445 5.14 -25.87 -13.09
CA ARG A 445 5.08 -24.63 -13.88
C ARG A 445 4.44 -24.88 -15.26
N ILE A 446 4.87 -25.92 -15.99
CA ILE A 446 4.22 -26.32 -17.25
C ILE A 446 2.75 -26.60 -17.04
N LYS A 447 2.39 -27.34 -15.98
CA LYS A 447 0.99 -27.61 -15.64
C LYS A 447 0.23 -26.31 -15.40
N LEU A 448 0.78 -25.35 -14.65
CA LEU A 448 0.14 -24.07 -14.38
C LEU A 448 -0.07 -23.27 -15.68
N ILE A 449 0.92 -23.26 -16.58
CA ILE A 449 0.81 -22.62 -17.89
C ILE A 449 -0.32 -23.27 -18.69
N MET A 450 -0.34 -24.59 -18.79
CA MET A 450 -1.34 -25.34 -19.56
C MET A 450 -2.75 -25.25 -18.96
N ASP A 451 -2.90 -25.24 -17.63
CA ASP A 451 -4.21 -25.08 -16.98
C ASP A 451 -4.82 -23.68 -17.22
N ASN A 452 -4.03 -22.70 -17.68
CA ASN A 452 -4.44 -21.35 -18.05
C ASN A 452 -4.32 -21.07 -19.56
N MET A 453 -4.08 -22.09 -20.38
CA MET A 453 -3.91 -21.94 -21.82
C MET A 453 -5.26 -21.93 -22.54
N ASP A 454 -5.56 -20.83 -23.22
CA ASP A 454 -6.78 -20.68 -23.99
C ASP A 454 -6.88 -21.76 -25.09
N GLY A 455 -8.05 -22.36 -25.25
CA GLY A 455 -8.31 -23.39 -26.25
C GLY A 455 -7.82 -24.79 -25.86
N TRP A 456 -7.39 -25.02 -24.62
CA TRP A 456 -6.95 -26.32 -24.15
C TRP A 456 -7.64 -26.70 -22.83
N ASP A 457 -8.18 -27.91 -22.75
CA ASP A 457 -8.79 -28.47 -21.54
C ASP A 457 -7.98 -29.63 -20.99
N ARG A 458 -7.98 -29.75 -19.67
CA ARG A 458 -7.32 -30.83 -18.96
C ARG A 458 -8.18 -32.09 -18.98
N GLU A 459 -7.72 -33.13 -19.69
CA GLU A 459 -8.44 -34.39 -19.83
C GLU A 459 -7.53 -35.60 -19.68
N ARG A 460 -8.13 -36.80 -19.81
CA ARG A 460 -7.37 -38.05 -19.97
C ARG A 460 -7.12 -38.30 -21.44
N VAL A 461 -5.87 -38.25 -21.83
CA VAL A 461 -5.39 -38.49 -23.19
C VAL A 461 -4.82 -39.90 -23.34
N ARG A 462 -4.76 -40.38 -24.57
CA ARG A 462 -4.16 -41.66 -24.91
C ARG A 462 -3.00 -41.45 -25.87
N ILE A 463 -1.77 -41.61 -25.35
CA ILE A 463 -0.53 -41.45 -26.14
C ILE A 463 0.20 -42.79 -26.12
N ASN A 464 0.59 -43.30 -27.29
CA ASN A 464 1.22 -44.62 -27.48
C ASN A 464 0.44 -45.78 -26.79
N GLY A 465 -0.90 -45.72 -26.86
CA GLY A 465 -1.76 -46.75 -26.26
C GLY A 465 -1.92 -46.66 -24.74
N GLN A 466 -1.15 -45.83 -24.04
CA GLN A 466 -1.24 -45.63 -22.60
C GLN A 466 -2.13 -44.44 -22.24
N ARG A 467 -3.02 -44.64 -21.24
CA ARG A 467 -3.81 -43.55 -20.68
C ARG A 467 -3.00 -42.72 -19.69
N SER A 468 -2.94 -41.41 -19.92
CA SER A 468 -2.32 -40.47 -18.99
C SER A 468 -3.18 -39.23 -18.79
N ARG A 469 -2.87 -38.43 -17.78
CA ARG A 469 -3.43 -37.07 -17.66
C ARG A 469 -2.70 -36.15 -18.65
N GLY A 470 -3.47 -35.40 -19.43
CA GLY A 470 -2.95 -34.50 -20.45
C GLY A 470 -3.89 -33.35 -20.71
N TYR A 471 -3.77 -32.78 -21.90
CA TYR A 471 -4.52 -31.63 -22.38
C TYR A 471 -5.00 -31.92 -23.80
N VAL A 472 -6.24 -31.49 -24.09
CA VAL A 472 -6.91 -31.67 -25.39
C VAL A 472 -7.30 -30.30 -25.90
N ARG A 473 -7.13 -30.09 -27.21
CA ARG A 473 -7.56 -28.86 -27.91
C ARG A 473 -9.10 -28.85 -27.96
N LYS A 474 -9.72 -27.68 -27.67
CA LYS A 474 -11.17 -27.43 -27.79
C LYS A 474 -11.61 -27.33 -29.24
#